data_b4b6f4ed8ce04ec23036f76138c4a6d9
#
_entry.id   b4b6f4ed8ce04ec23036f76138c4a6d9
#
_cell.length_a   1.000
_cell.length_b   1.000
_cell.length_c   1.000
_cell.angle_alpha   90.00
_cell.angle_beta   90.00
_cell.angle_gamma   90.00
#
_symmetry.space_group_name_H-M   'P 1'
#
loop_
_entity.id
_entity.type
_entity.pdbx_description
1 polymer ?
#
loop_
_entity_poly.entity_id
_entity_poly.type
_entity_poly.pdbx_seq_one_letter_code
_entity_poly.pdbx_strand_id
1 'polypeptide(L)'
;HLNVRRQRQMCIRDRPSIAQQLIASDIVKKISITGSSRVGKLILKQAADKVQRVTMELSGHSPFIVFDDADIKKAADMAIAAKFRNNGQVCISPNRFYIHERKKDEFVNLFIEKTKKLKIGDGMDPSTQLGPLTTKKRLNEIEELVEKTKEEGAKVLLGGKRPLSLIHI
;
A
#
# COMPACT_ATOMS: atom_id res chain seq x y z
N HIS A 1 19.11 21.71 2.80
CA HIS A 1 19.93 20.93 3.78
C HIS A 1 19.11 20.17 4.84
N LEU A 2 17.93 20.64 5.25
CA LEU A 2 17.06 19.98 6.24
C LEU A 2 16.40 18.70 5.71
N ASN A 3 16.03 18.66 4.45
CA ASN A 3 15.40 17.48 3.82
C ASN A 3 16.38 16.30 3.68
N VAL A 4 17.65 16.55 3.40
CA VAL A 4 18.68 15.52 3.30
C VAL A 4 18.99 14.90 4.67
N ARG A 5 18.93 15.68 5.75
CA ARG A 5 19.10 15.15 7.13
C ARG A 5 17.93 14.27 7.56
N ARG A 6 16.68 14.64 7.24
CA ARG A 6 15.51 13.80 7.55
C ARG A 6 15.53 12.48 6.80
N GLN A 7 15.92 12.50 5.53
CA GLN A 7 16.06 11.29 4.71
C GLN A 7 17.19 10.38 5.20
N ARG A 8 18.32 10.95 5.65
CA ARG A 8 19.40 10.18 6.29
C ARG A 8 18.98 9.56 7.62
N GLN A 9 18.17 10.24 8.44
CA GLN A 9 17.64 9.69 9.68
C GLN A 9 16.67 8.53 9.44
N MET A 10 15.82 8.60 8.40
CA MET A 10 14.98 7.47 8.00
C MET A 10 15.82 6.25 7.57
N CYS A 11 16.83 6.45 6.73
CA CYS A 11 17.74 5.37 6.32
C CYS A 11 18.52 4.75 7.48
N ILE A 12 18.83 5.51 8.52
CA ILE A 12 19.51 5.01 9.74
C ILE A 12 18.55 4.19 10.59
N ARG A 13 17.28 4.60 10.73
CA ARG A 13 16.26 3.88 11.51
C ARG A 13 15.85 2.55 10.88
N ASP A 14 15.95 2.42 9.58
CA ASP A 14 15.48 1.25 8.82
C ASP A 14 16.57 0.18 8.61
N ARG A 15 17.74 0.35 9.24
CA ARG A 15 18.79 -0.68 9.13
C ARG A 15 18.47 -1.90 10.00
N PRO A 16 18.48 -3.11 9.43
CA PRO A 16 18.24 -4.34 10.17
C PRO A 16 19.12 -4.51 11.40
N SER A 17 20.37 -4.03 11.35
CA SER A 17 21.33 -4.08 12.46
C SER A 17 20.86 -3.30 13.70
N ILE A 18 20.18 -2.17 13.52
CA ILE A 18 19.64 -1.39 14.64
C ILE A 18 18.50 -2.16 15.32
N ALA A 19 17.58 -2.70 14.54
CA ALA A 19 16.51 -3.53 15.06
C ALA A 19 17.06 -4.75 15.84
N GLN A 20 18.07 -5.42 15.29
CA GLN A 20 18.73 -6.54 15.95
C GLN A 20 19.35 -6.16 17.29
N GLN A 21 20.05 -5.03 17.38
CA GLN A 21 20.62 -4.53 18.64
C GLN A 21 19.56 -4.23 19.69
N LEU A 22 18.44 -3.60 19.28
CA LEU A 22 17.31 -3.34 20.18
C LEU A 22 16.67 -4.62 20.69
N ILE A 23 16.44 -5.60 19.80
CA ILE A 23 15.87 -6.89 20.17
C ILE A 23 16.81 -7.67 21.08
N ALA A 24 18.12 -7.60 20.83
CA ALA A 24 19.15 -8.27 21.63
C ALA A 24 19.34 -7.63 23.02
N SER A 25 18.82 -6.43 23.26
CA SER A 25 18.98 -5.71 24.54
C SER A 25 18.16 -6.36 25.65
N ASP A 26 18.75 -6.52 26.84
CA ASP A 26 18.07 -7.02 28.05
C ASP A 26 17.08 -6.01 28.64
N ILE A 27 17.18 -4.76 28.25
CA ILE A 27 16.30 -3.67 28.71
C ILE A 27 14.97 -3.70 27.96
N VAL A 28 14.98 -4.08 26.67
CA VAL A 28 13.78 -4.09 25.83
C VAL A 28 12.93 -5.32 26.15
N LYS A 29 11.74 -5.10 26.70
CA LYS A 29 10.81 -6.17 27.11
C LYS A 29 9.63 -6.36 26.15
N LYS A 30 9.37 -5.37 25.30
CA LYS A 30 8.28 -5.42 24.30
C LYS A 30 8.73 -4.76 23.01
N ILE A 31 8.32 -5.39 21.88
CA ILE A 31 8.56 -4.90 20.53
C ILE A 31 7.21 -4.66 19.85
N SER A 32 7.03 -3.50 19.27
CA SER A 32 5.92 -3.18 18.38
C SER A 32 6.47 -2.84 17.00
N ILE A 33 5.88 -3.42 15.96
CA ILE A 33 6.31 -3.18 14.58
C ILE A 33 5.11 -3.04 13.64
N THR A 34 5.24 -2.11 12.70
CA THR A 34 4.42 -2.04 11.49
C THR A 34 5.31 -2.34 10.29
N GLY A 35 4.94 -3.32 9.47
CA GLY A 35 5.76 -3.72 8.33
C GLY A 35 5.23 -4.91 7.55
N SER A 36 6.09 -5.55 6.75
CA SER A 36 5.71 -6.74 6.00
C SER A 36 5.65 -7.99 6.86
N SER A 37 4.81 -8.97 6.48
CA SER A 37 4.73 -10.27 7.16
C SER A 37 6.08 -10.99 7.21
N ARG A 38 6.93 -10.80 6.19
CA ARG A 38 8.30 -11.35 6.16
C ARG A 38 9.16 -10.77 7.28
N VAL A 39 9.13 -9.46 7.48
CA VAL A 39 9.88 -8.79 8.55
C VAL A 39 9.30 -9.14 9.91
N GLY A 40 7.97 -9.19 10.05
CA GLY A 40 7.31 -9.61 11.28
C GLY A 40 7.75 -11.01 11.73
N LYS A 41 7.76 -11.99 10.80
CA LYS A 41 8.25 -13.35 11.10
C LYS A 41 9.71 -13.38 11.56
N LEU A 42 10.57 -12.54 10.97
CA LEU A 42 11.99 -12.43 11.37
C LEU A 42 12.10 -11.88 12.80
N ILE A 43 11.37 -10.83 13.11
CA ILE A 43 11.38 -10.22 14.45
C ILE A 43 10.82 -11.17 15.51
N LEU A 44 9.73 -11.90 15.19
CA LEU A 44 9.20 -12.93 16.10
C LEU A 44 10.24 -13.99 16.45
N LYS A 45 10.99 -14.48 15.45
CA LYS A 45 12.07 -15.45 15.68
C LYS A 45 13.16 -14.89 16.63
N GLN A 46 13.57 -13.65 16.42
CA GLN A 46 14.59 -13.01 17.25
C GLN A 46 14.09 -12.68 18.66
N ALA A 47 12.82 -12.27 18.79
CA ALA A 47 12.21 -11.96 20.08
C ALA A 47 11.98 -13.22 20.95
N ALA A 48 11.86 -14.38 20.33
CA ALA A 48 11.64 -15.67 21.02
C ALA A 48 12.79 -16.01 21.98
N ASP A 49 14.03 -15.72 21.63
CA ASP A 49 15.22 -16.03 22.43
C ASP A 49 15.17 -15.39 23.85
N LYS A 50 14.47 -14.26 23.95
CA LYS A 50 14.30 -13.51 25.21
C LYS A 50 12.87 -13.51 25.74
N VAL A 51 11.97 -14.26 25.11
CA VAL A 51 10.54 -14.34 25.45
C VAL A 51 9.90 -12.93 25.52
N GLN A 52 10.31 -12.03 24.60
CA GLN A 52 9.80 -10.65 24.55
C GLN A 52 8.35 -10.62 24.06
N ARG A 53 7.55 -9.72 24.61
CA ARG A 53 6.20 -9.46 24.10
C ARG A 53 6.29 -8.75 22.74
N VAL A 54 5.46 -9.17 21.77
CA VAL A 54 5.41 -8.56 20.43
C VAL A 54 4.00 -8.15 20.07
N THR A 55 3.90 -6.97 19.45
CA THR A 55 2.69 -6.49 18.77
C THR A 55 3.02 -6.27 17.30
N MET A 56 2.24 -6.89 16.41
CA MET A 56 2.52 -6.92 14.97
C MET A 56 1.39 -6.29 14.19
N GLU A 57 1.68 -5.18 13.51
CA GLU A 57 0.82 -4.56 12.51
C GLU A 57 1.39 -4.87 11.13
N LEU A 58 0.79 -5.81 10.42
CA LEU A 58 1.35 -6.37 9.20
C LEU A 58 0.47 -6.07 7.98
N SER A 59 0.95 -6.49 6.81
CA SER A 59 0.22 -6.33 5.54
C SER A 59 -1.09 -7.12 5.51
N GLY A 60 -2.02 -6.66 4.70
CA GLY A 60 -3.31 -7.32 4.51
C GLY A 60 -3.84 -7.17 3.08
N HIS A 61 -4.96 -7.85 2.81
CA HIS A 61 -5.73 -7.79 1.57
C HIS A 61 -7.20 -7.56 1.91
N SER A 62 -7.53 -6.36 2.36
CA SER A 62 -8.88 -6.02 2.80
C SER A 62 -9.90 -6.23 1.69
N PRO A 63 -11.00 -6.95 1.93
CA PRO A 63 -12.11 -7.04 1.01
C PRO A 63 -12.98 -5.77 1.05
N PHE A 64 -13.55 -5.39 -0.10
CA PHE A 64 -14.59 -4.39 -0.23
C PHE A 64 -15.82 -5.07 -0.84
N ILE A 65 -16.92 -5.10 -0.11
CA ILE A 65 -18.10 -5.89 -0.48
C ILE A 65 -19.28 -4.95 -0.75
N VAL A 66 -19.94 -5.11 -1.90
CA VAL A 66 -21.09 -4.32 -2.32
C VAL A 66 -22.25 -5.28 -2.63
N PHE A 67 -23.29 -5.22 -1.82
CA PHE A 67 -24.53 -5.96 -2.01
C PHE A 67 -25.46 -5.28 -3.02
N ASP A 68 -26.54 -5.94 -3.41
CA ASP A 68 -27.46 -5.43 -4.46
C ASP A 68 -28.37 -4.29 -4.00
N ASP A 69 -28.57 -4.12 -2.71
CA ASP A 69 -29.31 -3.01 -2.08
C ASP A 69 -28.45 -1.77 -1.81
N ALA A 70 -27.12 -1.85 -2.05
CA ALA A 70 -26.21 -0.75 -1.80
C ALA A 70 -26.43 0.44 -2.76
N ASP A 71 -26.26 1.66 -2.22
CA ASP A 71 -26.13 2.88 -3.04
C ASP A 71 -24.79 2.83 -3.80
N ILE A 72 -24.88 2.55 -5.10
CA ILE A 72 -23.70 2.27 -5.92
C ILE A 72 -22.80 3.51 -6.10
N LYS A 73 -23.39 4.72 -6.15
CA LYS A 73 -22.61 5.96 -6.28
C LYS A 73 -21.77 6.21 -5.03
N LYS A 74 -22.43 6.07 -3.87
CA LYS A 74 -21.77 6.19 -2.57
C LYS A 74 -20.71 5.09 -2.38
N ALA A 75 -21.01 3.85 -2.78
CA ALA A 75 -20.06 2.75 -2.72
C ALA A 75 -18.81 3.02 -3.59
N ALA A 76 -18.98 3.56 -4.80
CA ALA A 76 -17.86 3.94 -5.66
C ALA A 76 -17.01 5.08 -5.05
N ASP A 77 -17.64 6.10 -4.44
CA ASP A 77 -16.92 7.18 -3.75
C ASP A 77 -16.09 6.65 -2.57
N MET A 78 -16.68 5.80 -1.75
CA MET A 78 -15.98 5.17 -0.62
C MET A 78 -14.85 4.27 -1.10
N ALA A 79 -15.05 3.54 -2.19
CA ALA A 79 -14.04 2.67 -2.79
C ALA A 79 -12.82 3.47 -3.29
N ILE A 80 -13.04 4.61 -3.97
CA ILE A 80 -11.97 5.52 -4.40
C ILE A 80 -11.20 6.06 -3.20
N ALA A 81 -11.90 6.60 -2.21
CA ALA A 81 -11.28 7.15 -1.00
C ALA A 81 -10.46 6.10 -0.24
N ALA A 82 -10.98 4.89 -0.08
CA ALA A 82 -10.28 3.80 0.60
C ALA A 82 -9.10 3.25 -0.20
N LYS A 83 -9.26 3.07 -1.54
CA LYS A 83 -8.24 2.45 -2.39
C LYS A 83 -7.03 3.35 -2.61
N PHE A 84 -7.26 4.63 -2.89
CA PHE A 84 -6.19 5.54 -3.31
C PHE A 84 -5.60 6.37 -2.17
N ARG A 85 -6.10 6.24 -0.95
CA ARG A 85 -5.48 6.84 0.23
C ARG A 85 -3.99 6.46 0.29
N ASN A 86 -3.12 7.46 0.44
CA ASN A 86 -1.67 7.27 0.48
C ASN A 86 -1.15 6.41 -0.70
N ASN A 87 -1.63 6.68 -1.90
CA ASN A 87 -1.29 5.96 -3.14
C ASN A 87 -1.61 4.43 -3.09
N GLY A 88 -2.58 4.03 -2.29
CA GLY A 88 -2.90 2.62 -2.07
C GLY A 88 -1.90 1.86 -1.18
N GLN A 89 -0.93 2.54 -0.61
CA GLN A 89 0.13 1.94 0.22
C GLN A 89 -0.26 1.95 1.72
N VAL A 90 -1.46 1.47 2.02
CA VAL A 90 -2.00 1.35 3.40
C VAL A 90 -2.34 -0.10 3.67
N CYS A 91 -2.07 -0.59 4.89
CA CYS A 91 -2.35 -1.98 5.28
C CYS A 91 -3.83 -2.37 5.15
N ILE A 92 -4.74 -1.41 5.31
CA ILE A 92 -6.20 -1.59 5.17
C ILE A 92 -6.72 -1.22 3.78
N SER A 93 -5.87 -0.92 2.80
CA SER A 93 -6.31 -0.60 1.43
C SER A 93 -7.01 -1.80 0.80
N PRO A 94 -8.24 -1.65 0.29
CA PRO A 94 -8.95 -2.76 -0.33
C PRO A 94 -8.25 -3.17 -1.63
N ASN A 95 -7.98 -4.46 -1.74
CA ASN A 95 -7.34 -5.06 -2.92
C ASN A 95 -8.27 -6.05 -3.62
N ARG A 96 -9.33 -6.47 -2.95
CA ARG A 96 -10.35 -7.38 -3.47
C ARG A 96 -11.71 -6.74 -3.36
N PHE A 97 -12.36 -6.57 -4.52
CA PHE A 97 -13.69 -5.99 -4.62
C PHE A 97 -14.68 -7.08 -5.02
N TYR A 98 -15.63 -7.34 -4.15
CA TYR A 98 -16.71 -8.30 -4.36
C TYR A 98 -18.00 -7.52 -4.58
N ILE A 99 -18.42 -7.43 -5.82
CA ILE A 99 -19.59 -6.63 -6.22
C ILE A 99 -20.69 -7.58 -6.66
N HIS A 100 -21.89 -7.39 -6.13
CA HIS A 100 -23.06 -8.15 -6.56
C HIS A 100 -23.26 -8.02 -8.08
N GLU A 101 -23.56 -9.12 -8.77
CA GLU A 101 -23.57 -9.22 -10.22
C GLU A 101 -24.42 -8.10 -10.88
N ARG A 102 -25.63 -7.84 -10.35
CA ARG A 102 -26.51 -6.79 -10.86
C ARG A 102 -25.95 -5.37 -10.79
N LYS A 103 -24.97 -5.13 -9.91
CA LYS A 103 -24.35 -3.82 -9.67
C LYS A 103 -22.95 -3.69 -10.29
N LYS A 104 -22.40 -4.79 -10.81
CA LYS A 104 -21.01 -4.88 -11.24
C LYS A 104 -20.68 -3.84 -12.31
N ASP A 105 -21.44 -3.79 -13.39
CA ASP A 105 -21.08 -2.95 -14.53
C ASP A 105 -21.22 -1.45 -14.17
N GLU A 106 -22.28 -1.09 -13.44
CA GLU A 106 -22.46 0.27 -12.95
C GLU A 106 -21.33 0.69 -12.01
N PHE A 107 -20.95 -0.18 -11.05
CA PHE A 107 -19.83 0.07 -10.14
C PHE A 107 -18.51 0.26 -10.90
N VAL A 108 -18.19 -0.65 -11.82
CA VAL A 108 -16.94 -0.61 -12.59
C VAL A 108 -16.85 0.68 -13.41
N ASN A 109 -17.93 1.07 -14.08
CA ASN A 109 -17.97 2.31 -14.86
C ASN A 109 -17.75 3.54 -13.99
N LEU A 110 -18.44 3.65 -12.85
CA LEU A 110 -18.26 4.74 -11.90
C LEU A 110 -16.85 4.76 -11.29
N PHE A 111 -16.32 3.59 -10.94
CA PHE A 111 -14.98 3.48 -10.39
C PHE A 111 -13.92 3.94 -11.40
N ILE A 112 -14.04 3.54 -12.67
CA ILE A 112 -13.14 3.98 -13.75
C ILE A 112 -13.25 5.49 -13.97
N GLU A 113 -14.48 6.02 -14.08
CA GLU A 113 -14.71 7.46 -14.29
C GLU A 113 -14.08 8.29 -13.18
N LYS A 114 -14.32 7.91 -11.92
CA LYS A 114 -13.77 8.61 -10.76
C LYS A 114 -12.24 8.48 -10.65
N THR A 115 -11.69 7.30 -10.96
CA THR A 115 -10.24 7.08 -10.97
C THR A 115 -9.54 7.95 -12.01
N LYS A 116 -10.14 8.13 -13.21
CA LYS A 116 -9.58 9.01 -14.25
C LYS A 116 -9.48 10.48 -13.82
N LYS A 117 -10.30 10.91 -12.87
CA LYS A 117 -10.29 12.29 -12.36
C LYS A 117 -9.20 12.55 -11.32
N LEU A 118 -8.55 11.49 -10.80
CA LEU A 118 -7.48 11.64 -9.82
C LEU A 118 -6.24 12.28 -10.46
N LYS A 119 -5.79 13.38 -9.88
CA LYS A 119 -4.59 14.09 -10.34
C LYS A 119 -3.35 13.41 -9.79
N ILE A 120 -2.53 12.88 -10.70
CA ILE A 120 -1.24 12.29 -10.40
C ILE A 120 -0.16 13.37 -10.58
N GLY A 121 0.78 13.49 -9.62
CA GLY A 121 1.82 14.52 -9.73
C GLY A 121 2.79 14.53 -8.55
N ASP A 122 3.54 15.63 -8.44
CA ASP A 122 4.45 15.87 -7.33
C ASP A 122 3.67 16.07 -6.03
N GLY A 123 4.08 15.40 -4.96
CA GLY A 123 3.46 15.51 -3.64
C GLY A 123 3.63 16.88 -2.97
N MET A 124 4.47 17.77 -3.52
CA MET A 124 4.60 19.15 -3.08
C MET A 124 3.57 20.10 -3.72
N ASP A 125 2.91 19.67 -4.81
CA ASP A 125 1.79 20.41 -5.41
C ASP A 125 0.51 20.12 -4.64
N PRO A 126 -0.15 21.12 -4.01
CA PRO A 126 -1.38 20.93 -3.23
C PRO A 126 -2.54 20.33 -4.02
N SER A 127 -2.52 20.43 -5.34
CA SER A 127 -3.56 19.85 -6.22
C SER A 127 -3.34 18.37 -6.55
N THR A 128 -2.18 17.80 -6.22
CA THR A 128 -1.87 16.39 -6.42
C THR A 128 -2.65 15.51 -5.43
N GLN A 129 -3.31 14.49 -5.95
CA GLN A 129 -4.05 13.50 -5.17
C GLN A 129 -3.28 12.19 -5.04
N LEU A 130 -2.48 11.85 -6.04
CA LEU A 130 -1.63 10.67 -6.07
C LEU A 130 -0.18 11.07 -6.39
N GLY A 131 0.72 10.81 -5.47
CA GLY A 131 2.15 11.00 -5.64
C GLY A 131 2.87 9.77 -6.21
N PRO A 132 4.21 9.78 -6.21
CA PRO A 132 5.00 8.64 -6.63
C PRO A 132 4.95 7.50 -5.58
N LEU A 133 5.29 6.30 -6.01
CA LEU A 133 5.54 5.19 -5.11
C LEU A 133 6.81 5.45 -4.28
N THR A 134 6.85 4.88 -3.07
CA THR A 134 7.91 5.15 -2.08
C THR A 134 9.32 4.83 -2.57
N THR A 135 9.48 3.81 -3.43
CA THR A 135 10.80 3.40 -3.95
C THR A 135 10.71 2.91 -5.39
N LYS A 136 11.80 3.10 -6.16
CA LYS A 136 11.95 2.54 -7.51
C LYS A 136 11.83 1.00 -7.52
N LYS A 137 12.32 0.34 -6.48
CA LYS A 137 12.16 -1.11 -6.33
C LYS A 137 10.67 -1.48 -6.30
N ARG A 138 9.86 -0.77 -5.52
CA ARG A 138 8.43 -1.05 -5.44
C ARG A 138 7.71 -0.78 -6.75
N LEU A 139 8.11 0.23 -7.48
CA LEU A 139 7.57 0.51 -8.82
C LEU A 139 7.80 -0.68 -9.77
N ASN A 140 9.02 -1.21 -9.82
CA ASN A 140 9.36 -2.37 -10.65
C ASN A 140 8.54 -3.62 -10.22
N GLU A 141 8.45 -3.89 -8.92
CA GLU A 141 7.64 -5.02 -8.39
C GLU A 141 6.16 -4.92 -8.79
N ILE A 142 5.59 -3.71 -8.81
CA ILE A 142 4.19 -3.51 -9.24
C ILE A 142 4.04 -3.72 -10.75
N GLU A 143 5.00 -3.26 -11.56
CA GLU A 143 4.96 -3.54 -13.00
C GLU A 143 5.00 -5.03 -13.30
N GLU A 144 5.97 -5.74 -12.71
CA GLU A 144 6.08 -7.19 -12.87
C GLU A 144 4.78 -7.91 -12.45
N LEU A 145 4.17 -7.47 -11.34
CA LEU A 145 2.90 -8.02 -10.88
C LEU A 145 1.76 -7.76 -11.88
N VAL A 146 1.68 -6.55 -12.45
CA VAL A 146 0.66 -6.19 -13.44
C VAL A 146 0.84 -7.02 -14.72
N GLU A 147 2.06 -7.14 -15.23
CA GLU A 147 2.32 -7.93 -16.45
C GLU A 147 2.00 -9.41 -16.23
N LYS A 148 2.46 -9.99 -15.13
CA LYS A 148 2.11 -11.38 -14.77
C LYS A 148 0.59 -11.58 -14.67
N THR A 149 -0.13 -10.63 -14.08
CA THR A 149 -1.59 -10.72 -13.94
C THR A 149 -2.29 -10.67 -15.30
N LYS A 150 -1.75 -9.92 -16.28
CA LYS A 150 -2.23 -9.91 -17.66
C LYS A 150 -1.99 -11.26 -18.36
N GLU A 151 -0.79 -11.83 -18.19
CA GLU A 151 -0.42 -13.15 -18.72
C GLU A 151 -1.33 -14.25 -18.17
N GLU A 152 -1.79 -14.13 -16.92
CA GLU A 152 -2.75 -15.03 -16.29
C GLU A 152 -4.21 -14.79 -16.76
N GLY A 153 -4.44 -13.88 -17.73
CA GLY A 153 -5.73 -13.65 -18.38
C GLY A 153 -6.56 -12.51 -17.78
N ALA A 154 -6.03 -11.73 -16.85
CA ALA A 154 -6.76 -10.59 -16.31
C ALA A 154 -6.88 -9.43 -17.31
N LYS A 155 -8.07 -8.81 -17.38
CA LYS A 155 -8.34 -7.65 -18.22
C LYS A 155 -8.04 -6.35 -17.48
N VAL A 156 -7.08 -5.57 -17.99
CA VAL A 156 -6.81 -4.22 -17.48
C VAL A 156 -7.82 -3.24 -18.05
N LEU A 157 -8.64 -2.64 -17.20
CA LEU A 157 -9.68 -1.70 -17.61
C LEU A 157 -9.19 -0.24 -17.59
N LEU A 158 -8.21 0.08 -16.74
CA LEU A 158 -7.62 1.40 -16.62
C LEU A 158 -6.20 1.30 -16.04
N GLY A 159 -5.28 2.13 -16.50
CA GLY A 159 -3.90 2.19 -15.99
C GLY A 159 -3.06 0.98 -16.42
N GLY A 160 -2.36 0.35 -15.48
CA GLY A 160 -1.50 -0.80 -15.73
C GLY A 160 -0.22 -0.49 -16.52
N LYS A 161 0.22 0.79 -16.52
CA LYS A 161 1.47 1.26 -17.14
C LYS A 161 2.01 2.47 -16.42
N ARG A 162 3.31 2.72 -16.52
CA ARG A 162 3.92 3.94 -15.98
C ARG A 162 3.35 5.18 -16.66
N PRO A 163 2.90 6.18 -15.93
CA PRO A 163 2.67 7.50 -16.49
C PRO A 163 4.04 8.11 -16.90
N LEU A 164 4.12 8.68 -18.08
CA LEU A 164 5.36 9.29 -18.61
C LEU A 164 5.89 10.43 -17.72
N SER A 165 5.01 11.10 -16.99
CA SER A 165 5.35 12.23 -16.11
C SER A 165 6.03 11.83 -14.79
N LEU A 166 6.04 10.55 -14.41
CA LEU A 166 6.61 10.08 -13.13
C LEU A 166 7.96 9.34 -13.28
N ILE A 167 8.59 9.41 -14.46
CA ILE A 167 9.88 8.77 -14.70
C ILE A 167 11.03 9.51 -13.99
N HIS A 168 10.80 10.75 -13.55
CA HIS A 168 11.83 11.65 -13.01
C HIS A 168 11.60 12.09 -11.56
N ILE A 169 10.72 11.44 -10.80
CA ILE A 169 10.51 11.74 -9.39
C ILE A 169 11.14 10.66 -8.51
#